data_764663fe752f711a684c5b15047532e7
#
_entry.id   764663fe752f711a684c5b15047532e7
#
_cell.length_a   1.000
_cell.length_b   1.000
_cell.length_c   1.000
_cell.angle_alpha   90.00
_cell.angle_beta   90.00
_cell.angle_gamma   90.00
#
_symmetry.space_group_name_H-M   'P 1'
#
loop_
_entity.id
_entity.type
_entity.pdbx_description
1 polymer ?
#
loop_
_entity_poly.entity_id
_entity_poly.type
_entity_poly.pdbx_seq_one_letter_code
_entity_poly.pdbx_strand_id
1 'polypeptide(L)'
;MAGNPLALERTSGFRAAVRSDLGGIYVVPRPLRHDKALAACYAAEGSTRFADQGFAAGPVHFPSEFITRREAWRIATLAGLTTDKAGELFTEDLW
;
A
#
# COMPACT_ATOMS: atom_id res chain seq x y z
N MET A 1 2.26 -20.53 -12.81
CA MET A 1 2.32 -21.18 -11.49
C MET A 1 1.52 -20.36 -10.48
N ALA A 2 0.73 -21.01 -9.66
CA ALA A 2 -0.07 -20.31 -8.67
C ALA A 2 0.83 -19.76 -7.55
N GLY A 3 0.59 -18.53 -7.12
CA GLY A 3 1.25 -17.96 -5.97
C GLY A 3 0.68 -18.51 -4.67
N ASN A 4 1.22 -18.03 -3.55
CA ASN A 4 0.72 -18.38 -2.23
C ASN A 4 -0.70 -17.83 -2.04
N PRO A 5 -1.73 -18.68 -1.75
CA PRO A 5 -3.11 -18.21 -1.63
C PRO A 5 -3.32 -17.16 -0.54
N LEU A 6 -2.62 -17.27 0.60
CA LEU A 6 -2.72 -16.28 1.66
C LEU A 6 -2.14 -14.93 1.25
N ALA A 7 -1.01 -14.93 0.54
CA ALA A 7 -0.41 -13.72 0.03
C ALA A 7 -1.29 -13.08 -1.05
N LEU A 8 -1.90 -13.89 -1.92
CA LEU A 8 -2.82 -13.41 -2.94
C LEU A 8 -4.06 -12.76 -2.31
N GLU A 9 -4.60 -13.37 -1.26
CA GLU A 9 -5.73 -12.83 -0.52
C GLU A 9 -5.38 -11.49 0.13
N ARG A 10 -4.19 -11.38 0.72
CA ARG A 10 -3.73 -10.12 1.32
C ARG A 10 -3.59 -9.02 0.27
N THR A 11 -2.99 -9.32 -0.87
CA THR A 11 -2.77 -8.32 -1.93
C THR A 11 -4.08 -7.84 -2.56
N SER A 12 -5.12 -8.68 -2.58
CA SER A 12 -6.44 -8.27 -3.08
C SER A 12 -7.07 -7.18 -2.21
N GLY A 13 -6.69 -7.10 -0.93
CA GLY A 13 -7.14 -6.06 -0.02
C GLY A 13 -6.24 -4.83 0.06
N PHE A 14 -5.15 -4.79 -0.70
CA PHE A 14 -4.23 -3.66 -0.68
C PHE A 14 -4.87 -2.39 -1.22
N ARG A 15 -4.63 -1.29 -0.53
CA ARG A 15 -5.05 0.05 -0.93
C ARG A 15 -3.86 0.99 -0.79
N ALA A 16 -3.78 2.01 -1.63
CA ALA A 16 -2.72 2.99 -1.54
C ALA A 16 -2.81 3.73 -0.20
N ALA A 17 -1.70 3.87 0.49
CA ALA A 17 -1.63 4.51 1.80
C ALA A 17 -0.36 5.33 1.94
N VAL A 18 -0.44 6.34 2.79
CA VAL A 18 0.67 7.21 3.16
C VAL A 18 0.70 7.29 4.68
N ARG A 19 1.89 7.19 5.26
CA ARG A 19 2.10 7.39 6.69
C ARG A 19 2.93 8.66 6.87
N SER A 20 2.39 9.64 7.63
CA SER A 20 3.10 10.87 7.91
C SER A 20 4.21 10.65 8.95
N ASP A 21 5.12 11.61 9.06
CA ASP A 21 6.17 11.61 10.07
C ASP A 21 5.60 11.71 11.50
N LEU A 22 4.38 12.20 11.63
CA LEU A 22 3.67 12.28 12.92
C LEU A 22 2.91 10.99 13.24
N GLY A 23 2.96 9.99 12.37
CA GLY A 23 2.30 8.69 12.57
C GLY A 23 0.88 8.60 12.04
N GLY A 24 0.35 9.65 11.41
CA GLY A 24 -0.97 9.59 10.76
C GLY A 24 -0.94 8.72 9.52
N ILE A 25 -1.97 7.89 9.35
CA ILE A 25 -2.08 6.99 8.20
C ILE A 25 -3.27 7.42 7.36
N TYR A 26 -3.04 7.64 6.06
CA TYR A 26 -4.05 8.10 5.11
C TYR A 26 -4.20 7.07 4.02
N VAL A 27 -5.40 6.51 3.91
CA VAL A 27 -5.70 5.40 3.00
C VAL A 27 -6.75 5.86 2.00
N VAL A 28 -6.56 5.49 0.74
CA VAL A 28 -7.56 5.74 -0.30
C VAL A 28 -8.01 4.41 -0.91
N PRO A 29 -9.30 4.28 -1.29
CA PRO A 29 -9.79 3.04 -1.89
C PRO A 29 -9.25 2.85 -3.30
N ARG A 30 -9.18 1.59 -3.76
CA ARG A 30 -8.91 1.30 -5.16
C ARG A 30 -10.01 1.92 -6.03
N PRO A 31 -9.69 2.39 -7.23
CA PRO A 31 -8.40 2.35 -7.93
C PRO A 31 -7.54 3.60 -7.69
N LEU A 32 -7.82 4.38 -6.67
CA LEU A 32 -7.05 5.57 -6.36
C LEU A 32 -5.62 5.18 -5.97
N ARG A 33 -4.69 6.10 -6.22
CA ARG A 33 -3.26 5.86 -6.06
C ARG A 33 -2.65 6.80 -5.04
N HIS A 34 -1.34 6.72 -4.85
CA HIS A 34 -0.63 7.45 -3.79
C HIS A 34 -0.78 8.97 -3.89
N ASP A 35 -0.97 9.54 -5.06
CA ASP A 35 -1.20 10.97 -5.21
C ASP A 35 -2.44 11.45 -4.43
N LYS A 36 -3.48 10.63 -4.38
CA LYS A 36 -4.71 10.92 -3.63
C LYS A 36 -4.49 10.75 -2.12
N ALA A 37 -3.72 9.75 -1.72
CA ALA A 37 -3.36 9.56 -0.31
C ALA A 37 -2.47 10.71 0.18
N LEU A 38 -1.52 11.16 -0.62
CA LEU A 38 -0.69 12.32 -0.32
C LEU A 38 -1.53 13.59 -0.20
N ALA A 39 -2.52 13.78 -1.08
CA ALA A 39 -3.43 14.91 -1.00
C ALA A 39 -4.23 14.91 0.31
N ALA A 40 -4.69 13.73 0.74
CA ALA A 40 -5.40 13.59 2.03
C ALA A 40 -4.50 13.93 3.20
N CYS A 41 -3.25 13.47 3.18
CA CYS A 41 -2.27 13.79 4.20
C CYS A 41 -2.00 15.29 4.26
N TYR A 42 -1.78 15.91 3.11
CA TYR A 42 -1.56 17.35 3.02
C TYR A 42 -2.75 18.15 3.54
N ALA A 43 -3.96 17.74 3.18
CA ALA A 43 -5.17 18.42 3.65
C ALA A 43 -5.31 18.36 5.17
N ALA A 44 -4.90 17.26 5.80
CA ALA A 44 -5.00 17.06 7.24
C ALA A 44 -3.85 17.71 8.01
N GLU A 45 -2.63 17.67 7.49
CA GLU A 45 -1.42 18.03 8.23
C GLU A 45 -0.65 19.21 7.64
N GLY A 46 -0.98 19.64 6.44
CA GLY A 46 -0.33 20.79 5.79
C GLY A 46 1.03 20.50 5.20
N SER A 47 1.49 19.24 5.25
CA SER A 47 2.78 18.84 4.71
C SER A 47 2.81 17.35 4.40
N THR A 48 3.56 16.97 3.39
CA THR A 48 3.86 15.56 3.05
C THR A 48 5.36 15.32 2.98
N ARG A 49 6.15 16.23 3.50
CA ARG A 49 7.61 16.28 3.30
C ARG A 49 8.32 14.99 3.71
N PHE A 50 7.90 14.39 4.82
CA PHE A 50 8.51 13.18 5.35
C PHE A 50 7.54 11.99 5.34
N ALA A 51 6.52 12.04 4.50
CA ALA A 51 5.53 10.98 4.43
C ALA A 51 6.08 9.76 3.67
N ASP A 52 5.88 8.58 4.26
CA ASP A 52 6.18 7.31 3.62
C ASP A 52 5.01 6.85 2.78
N GLN A 53 5.28 6.44 1.55
CA GLN A 53 4.28 5.82 0.68
C GLN A 53 4.34 4.31 0.82
N GLY A 54 3.19 3.70 0.99
CA GLY A 54 3.07 2.27 1.15
C GLY A 54 1.66 1.80 0.85
N PHE A 55 1.21 0.78 1.57
CA PHE A 55 -0.10 0.20 1.35
C PHE A 55 -0.80 -0.05 2.69
N ALA A 56 -2.11 0.04 2.67
CA ALA A 56 -2.93 -0.49 3.73
C ALA A 56 -3.27 -1.94 3.39
N ALA A 57 -3.09 -2.82 4.36
CA ALA A 57 -3.38 -4.24 4.22
C ALA A 57 -4.41 -4.65 5.28
N GLY A 58 -5.04 -5.78 5.03
CA GLY A 58 -6.01 -6.35 5.94
C GLY A 58 -7.44 -6.26 5.43
N PRO A 59 -8.40 -6.89 6.13
CA PRO A 59 -9.80 -6.84 5.75
C PRO A 59 -10.36 -5.42 5.78
N VAL A 60 -11.27 -5.13 4.85
CA VAL A 60 -11.86 -3.78 4.71
C VAL A 60 -12.56 -3.30 5.98
N HIS A 61 -13.05 -4.24 6.80
CA HIS A 61 -13.84 -3.92 8.00
C HIS A 61 -13.01 -3.75 9.27
N PHE A 62 -11.69 -3.95 9.19
CA PHE A 62 -10.80 -3.81 10.34
C PHE A 62 -9.84 -2.65 10.13
N PRO A 63 -9.26 -2.10 11.21
CA PRO A 63 -8.21 -1.10 11.08
C PRO A 63 -7.12 -1.60 10.14
N SER A 64 -6.79 -0.80 9.14
CA SER A 64 -5.79 -1.17 8.16
C SER A 64 -4.41 -1.08 8.76
N GLU A 65 -3.59 -2.08 8.52
CA GLU A 65 -2.18 -2.07 8.84
C GLU A 65 -1.43 -1.37 7.72
N PHE A 66 -0.59 -0.39 8.08
CA PHE A 66 0.30 0.22 7.11
C PHE A 66 1.50 -0.69 6.88
N ILE A 67 1.79 -0.99 5.63
CA ILE A 67 2.98 -1.72 5.22
C ILE A 67 3.77 -0.90 4.20
N THR A 68 5.09 -1.00 4.29
CA THR A 68 5.97 -0.30 3.36
C THR A 68 5.87 -0.92 1.97
N ARG A 69 6.34 -0.19 0.94
CA ARG A 69 6.42 -0.73 -0.41
C ARG A 69 7.27 -2.00 -0.48
N ARG A 70 8.31 -2.09 0.34
CA ARG A 70 9.17 -3.28 0.40
C ARG A 70 8.42 -4.49 0.96
N GLU A 71 7.70 -4.31 2.06
CA GLU A 71 6.87 -5.38 2.63
C GLU A 71 5.79 -5.82 1.65
N ALA A 72 5.11 -4.86 1.03
CA ALA A 72 4.09 -5.12 0.04
C ALA A 72 4.66 -5.89 -1.17
N TRP A 73 5.87 -5.54 -1.60
CA TRP A 73 6.56 -6.24 -2.67
C TRP A 73 6.81 -7.71 -2.32
N ARG A 74 7.25 -7.99 -1.08
CA ARG A 74 7.46 -9.37 -0.62
C ARG A 74 6.17 -10.18 -0.69
N ILE A 75 5.07 -9.60 -0.23
CA ILE A 75 3.76 -10.27 -0.25
C ILE A 75 3.30 -10.50 -1.69
N ALA A 76 3.42 -9.50 -2.55
CA ALA A 76 3.04 -9.61 -3.96
C ALA A 76 3.89 -10.64 -4.70
N THR A 77 5.18 -10.74 -4.38
CA THR A 77 6.08 -11.75 -4.95
C THR A 77 5.63 -13.15 -4.54
N LEU A 78 5.29 -13.36 -3.28
CA LEU A 78 4.76 -14.63 -2.79
C LEU A 78 3.43 -14.98 -3.45
N ALA A 79 2.63 -13.99 -3.81
CA ALA A 79 1.37 -14.19 -4.52
C ALA A 79 1.55 -14.43 -6.02
N GLY A 80 2.76 -14.30 -6.55
CA GLY A 80 3.03 -14.46 -7.97
C GLY A 80 2.57 -13.28 -8.83
N LEU A 81 2.33 -12.12 -8.22
CA LEU A 81 1.79 -10.95 -8.93
C LEU A 81 2.87 -10.07 -9.56
N THR A 82 4.10 -10.18 -9.12
CA THR A 82 5.20 -9.41 -9.68
C THR A 82 6.48 -10.23 -9.71
N THR A 83 7.30 -10.00 -10.71
CA THR A 83 8.66 -10.53 -10.82
C THR A 83 9.69 -9.41 -10.81
N ASP A 84 9.26 -8.20 -10.55
CA ASP A 84 10.13 -7.04 -10.50
C ASP A 84 11.15 -7.21 -9.37
N LYS A 85 12.41 -6.95 -9.69
CA LYS A 85 13.52 -7.09 -8.74
C LYS A 85 13.84 -5.79 -8.01
N ALA A 86 13.05 -4.75 -8.22
CA ALA A 86 13.27 -3.45 -7.58
C ALA A 86 13.10 -3.50 -6.05
N GLY A 87 12.37 -4.50 -5.53
CA GLY A 87 12.17 -4.65 -4.08
C GLY A 87 11.12 -3.71 -3.50
N GLU A 88 10.38 -3.01 -4.34
CA GLU A 88 9.30 -2.11 -3.94
C GLU A 88 8.08 -2.34 -4.82
N LEU A 89 6.90 -2.34 -4.21
CA LEU A 89 5.64 -2.46 -4.93
C LEU A 89 5.08 -1.08 -5.24
N PHE A 90 4.58 -0.92 -6.47
CA PHE A 90 3.90 0.29 -6.91
C PHE A 90 2.45 -0.04 -7.25
N THR A 91 1.57 0.95 -7.20
CA THR A 91 0.15 0.73 -7.52
C THR A 91 -0.05 0.20 -8.93
N GLU A 92 0.80 0.60 -9.88
CA GLU A 92 0.77 0.12 -11.26
C GLU A 92 0.98 -1.40 -11.37
N ASP A 93 1.58 -2.01 -10.37
CA ASP A 93 1.78 -3.46 -10.33
C ASP A 93 0.48 -4.20 -10.00
N LEU A 94 -0.48 -3.53 -9.40
CA LEU A 94 -1.74 -4.12 -8.92
C LEU A 94 -2.97 -3.59 -9.65
N TRP A 95 -2.99 -2.31 -10.01
CA TRP A 95 -4.13 -1.71 -10.70
C TRP A 95 -3.81 -0.47 -11.55
#